data_3c01fc0be20a9d1c26da1885160642c8
#
_entry.id   3c01fc0be20a9d1c26da1885160642c8
#
_cell.length_a   1.000
_cell.length_b   1.000
_cell.length_c   1.000
_cell.angle_alpha   90.00
_cell.angle_beta   90.00
_cell.angle_gamma   90.00
#
_symmetry.space_group_name_H-M   'P 1'
#
loop_
_entity.id
_entity.type
_entity.pdbx_description
1 polymer ?
#
loop_
_entity_poly.entity_id
_entity_poly.type
_entity_poly.pdbx_seq_one_letter_code
_entity_poly.pdbx_strand_id
1 'polypeptide(L)'
;SPQNVETSAFFTPIEKLEHDLSKLRMQASTKEKILELFRRYGYEYEFRTSHVADVFHVKNSRANLVIRELTAAGILESPSYGTYHFIAKN
;
A
#
# COMPACT_ATOMS: atom_id res chain seq x y z
N SER A 1 -16.19 -2.89 -22.97
CA SER A 1 -17.55 -2.83 -22.53
C SER A 1 -17.76 -1.61 -21.65
N PRO A 2 -18.99 -1.16 -21.52
CA PRO A 2 -19.25 0.04 -20.72
C PRO A 2 -18.81 -0.12 -19.25
N GLN A 3 -18.64 -1.35 -18.83
CA GLN A 3 -18.17 -1.62 -17.50
C GLN A 3 -16.80 -1.02 -17.21
N ASN A 4 -16.02 -0.76 -18.25
CA ASN A 4 -14.68 -0.24 -18.01
C ASN A 4 -14.70 1.09 -17.29
N VAL A 5 -15.56 1.99 -17.71
CA VAL A 5 -15.65 3.31 -17.08
C VAL A 5 -16.35 3.21 -15.73
N GLU A 6 -17.45 2.48 -15.72
CA GLU A 6 -18.22 2.34 -14.50
C GLU A 6 -17.47 1.55 -13.44
N THR A 7 -16.72 0.54 -13.88
CA THR A 7 -15.94 -0.28 -12.97
C THR A 7 -14.92 0.54 -12.22
N SER A 8 -14.29 1.52 -12.87
CA SER A 8 -13.34 2.40 -12.19
C SER A 8 -13.98 3.13 -11.03
N ALA A 9 -15.24 3.54 -11.21
CA ALA A 9 -15.95 4.28 -10.18
C ALA A 9 -16.35 3.40 -9.01
N PHE A 10 -16.41 2.09 -9.23
CA PHE A 10 -16.90 1.16 -8.21
C PHE A 10 -15.82 0.23 -7.67
N PHE A 11 -14.55 0.52 -7.94
CA PHE A 11 -13.48 -0.27 -7.35
C PHE A 11 -13.54 -0.15 -5.84
N THR A 12 -13.42 -1.30 -5.19
CA THR A 12 -13.22 -1.30 -3.74
C THR A 12 -11.82 -0.75 -3.44
N PRO A 13 -11.59 -0.27 -2.21
CA PRO A 13 -10.27 0.22 -1.85
C PRO A 13 -9.16 -0.79 -2.12
N ILE A 14 -9.40 -2.06 -1.83
CA ILE A 14 -8.36 -3.07 -2.04
C ILE A 14 -8.13 -3.33 -3.52
N GLU A 15 -9.17 -3.29 -4.33
CA GLU A 15 -9.02 -3.45 -5.78
C GLU A 15 -8.21 -2.29 -6.38
N LYS A 16 -8.45 -1.10 -5.88
CA LYS A 16 -7.69 0.06 -6.33
C LYS A 16 -6.21 -0.08 -5.97
N LEU A 17 -5.93 -0.55 -4.77
CA LEU A 17 -4.56 -0.80 -4.36
C LEU A 17 -3.92 -1.88 -5.21
N GLU A 18 -4.65 -2.96 -5.50
CA GLU A 18 -4.13 -4.01 -6.37
C GLU A 18 -3.79 -3.46 -7.76
N HIS A 19 -4.64 -2.60 -8.28
CA HIS A 19 -4.41 -1.98 -9.57
C HIS A 19 -3.14 -1.11 -9.54
N ASP A 20 -2.98 -0.31 -8.51
CA ASP A 20 -1.80 0.54 -8.36
C ASP A 20 -0.54 -0.30 -8.23
N LEU A 21 -0.60 -1.39 -7.47
CA LEU A 21 0.54 -2.28 -7.30
C LEU A 21 0.92 -3.00 -8.59
N SER A 22 -0.05 -3.25 -9.46
CA SER A 22 0.21 -3.94 -10.71
C SER A 22 1.14 -3.15 -11.63
N LYS A 23 1.26 -1.85 -11.41
CA LYS A 23 2.14 -0.99 -12.20
C LYS A 23 3.58 -1.00 -11.69
N LEU A 24 3.82 -1.59 -10.54
CA LEU A 24 5.14 -1.58 -9.92
C LEU A 24 5.90 -2.85 -10.23
N ARG A 25 7.23 -2.73 -10.28
CA ARG A 25 8.11 -3.87 -10.50
C ARG A 25 8.48 -4.51 -9.18
N MET A 26 7.51 -5.12 -8.57
CA MET A 26 7.71 -5.83 -7.31
C MET A 26 7.35 -7.29 -7.49
N GLN A 27 7.94 -8.13 -6.66
CA GLN A 27 7.60 -9.53 -6.63
C GLN A 27 6.17 -9.71 -6.14
N ALA A 28 5.52 -10.76 -6.62
CA ALA A 28 4.14 -11.04 -6.23
C ALA A 28 4.01 -11.20 -4.72
N SER A 29 4.99 -11.84 -4.07
CA SER A 29 4.95 -12.02 -2.63
C SER A 29 5.00 -10.69 -1.88
N THR A 30 5.76 -9.73 -2.38
CA THR A 30 5.82 -8.41 -1.78
C THR A 30 4.46 -7.70 -1.90
N LYS A 31 3.84 -7.79 -3.07
CA LYS A 31 2.52 -7.19 -3.28
C LYS A 31 1.47 -7.80 -2.37
N GLU A 32 1.52 -9.10 -2.18
CA GLU A 32 0.61 -9.79 -1.26
C GLU A 32 0.74 -9.25 0.15
N LYS A 33 1.97 -9.02 0.59
CA LYS A 33 2.21 -8.49 1.94
C LYS A 33 1.75 -7.05 2.08
N ILE A 34 1.86 -6.27 1.01
CA ILE A 34 1.34 -4.91 1.02
C ILE A 34 -0.18 -4.93 1.15
N LEU A 35 -0.84 -5.85 0.46
CA LEU A 35 -2.29 -6.00 0.59
C LEU A 35 -2.67 -6.42 2.00
N GLU A 36 -1.87 -7.28 2.62
CA GLU A 36 -2.09 -7.69 4.00
C GLU A 36 -1.97 -6.49 4.94
N LEU A 37 -0.96 -5.66 4.73
CA LEU A 37 -0.79 -4.44 5.50
C LEU A 37 -2.01 -3.53 5.36
N PHE A 38 -2.52 -3.40 4.16
CA PHE A 38 -3.71 -2.60 3.91
C PHE A 38 -4.94 -3.17 4.61
N ARG A 39 -5.08 -4.49 4.62
CA ARG A 39 -6.21 -5.13 5.30
C ARG A 39 -6.19 -4.84 6.80
N ARG A 40 -5.00 -4.69 7.38
CA ARG A 40 -4.88 -4.40 8.81
C ARG A 40 -5.17 -2.95 9.16
N TYR A 41 -4.71 -2.03 8.32
CA TYR A 41 -4.74 -0.60 8.68
C TYR A 41 -5.70 0.23 7.84
N GLY A 42 -5.96 -0.17 6.60
CA GLY A 42 -6.82 0.61 5.73
C GLY A 42 -6.25 1.99 5.46
N TYR A 43 -7.14 2.95 5.24
CA TYR A 43 -6.76 4.34 5.01
C TYR A 43 -6.76 5.16 6.30
N GLU A 44 -7.41 4.68 7.32
CA GLU A 44 -7.71 5.51 8.49
C GLU A 44 -6.65 5.46 9.56
N TYR A 45 -5.86 4.41 9.59
CA TYR A 45 -4.89 4.22 10.67
C TYR A 45 -3.48 4.41 10.16
N GLU A 46 -2.68 5.09 10.98
CA GLU A 46 -1.26 5.27 10.70
C GLU A 46 -0.47 4.10 11.25
N PHE A 47 0.62 3.78 10.58
CA PHE A 47 1.50 2.71 11.03
C PHE A 47 2.94 3.17 10.93
N ARG A 48 3.82 2.44 11.57
CA ARG A 48 5.24 2.76 11.61
C ARG A 48 6.04 1.68 10.88
N THR A 49 7.33 1.96 10.71
CA THR A 49 8.23 1.00 10.07
C THR A 49 8.19 -0.36 10.78
N SER A 50 8.13 -0.38 12.11
CA SER A 50 8.08 -1.64 12.86
C SER A 50 6.85 -2.47 12.51
N HIS A 51 5.72 -1.83 12.25
CA HIS A 51 4.51 -2.54 11.86
C HIS A 51 4.67 -3.19 10.49
N VAL A 52 5.29 -2.46 9.58
CA VAL A 52 5.58 -3.00 8.24
C VAL A 52 6.54 -4.18 8.36
N ALA A 53 7.57 -4.04 9.18
CA ALA A 53 8.53 -5.10 9.40
C ALA A 53 7.86 -6.37 9.94
N ASP A 54 6.89 -6.20 10.84
CA ASP A 54 6.15 -7.33 11.40
C ASP A 54 5.32 -8.04 10.33
N VAL A 55 4.60 -7.28 9.53
CA VAL A 55 3.75 -7.87 8.48
C VAL A 55 4.61 -8.59 7.45
N PHE A 56 5.74 -8.00 7.09
CA PHE A 56 6.62 -8.55 6.06
C PHE A 56 7.58 -9.60 6.59
N HIS A 57 7.70 -9.74 7.92
CA HIS A 57 8.66 -10.65 8.56
C HIS A 57 10.09 -10.32 8.15
N VAL A 58 10.43 -9.04 8.17
CA VAL A 58 11.76 -8.55 7.81
C VAL A 58 12.24 -7.56 8.86
N LYS A 59 13.49 -7.15 8.75
CA LYS A 59 14.04 -6.13 9.62
C LYS A 59 13.59 -4.75 9.20
N ASN A 60 13.72 -3.79 10.12
CA ASN A 60 13.29 -2.41 9.87
C ASN A 60 13.98 -1.80 8.65
N SER A 61 15.25 -2.11 8.42
CA SER A 61 15.95 -1.59 7.26
C SER A 61 15.30 -2.02 5.95
N ARG A 62 14.88 -3.27 5.88
CA ARG A 62 14.20 -3.76 4.69
C ARG A 62 12.80 -3.15 4.56
N ALA A 63 12.11 -3.01 5.69
CA ALA A 63 10.79 -2.38 5.70
C ALA A 63 10.88 -0.94 5.21
N ASN A 64 11.93 -0.21 5.58
CA ASN A 64 12.13 1.15 5.10
C ASN A 64 12.27 1.22 3.58
N LEU A 65 12.94 0.24 2.97
CA LEU A 65 13.06 0.20 1.52
C LEU A 65 11.69 0.05 0.85
N VAL A 66 10.86 -0.82 1.39
CA VAL A 66 9.52 -1.02 0.86
C VAL A 66 8.69 0.26 1.02
N ILE A 67 8.79 0.90 2.18
CA ILE A 67 8.06 2.14 2.44
C ILE A 67 8.50 3.23 1.45
N ARG A 68 9.79 3.33 1.17
CA ARG A 68 10.29 4.31 0.21
C ARG A 68 9.74 4.06 -1.19
N GLU A 69 9.69 2.81 -1.60
CA GLU A 69 9.16 2.46 -2.91
C GLU A 69 7.69 2.80 -3.01
N LEU A 70 6.92 2.51 -1.97
CA LEU A 70 5.49 2.81 -1.97
C LEU A 70 5.23 4.31 -1.90
N THR A 71 6.06 5.03 -1.15
CA THR A 71 5.93 6.49 -1.07
C THR A 71 6.25 7.13 -2.43
N ALA A 72 7.30 6.65 -3.09
CA ALA A 72 7.66 7.15 -4.41
C ALA A 72 6.58 6.86 -5.44
N ALA A 73 5.85 5.77 -5.27
CA ALA A 73 4.77 5.40 -6.18
C ALA A 73 3.46 6.13 -5.88
N GLY A 74 3.41 6.91 -4.81
CA GLY A 74 2.21 7.63 -4.44
C GLY A 74 1.17 6.80 -3.73
N ILE A 75 1.56 5.66 -3.18
CA ILE A 75 0.66 4.75 -2.47
C ILE A 75 0.63 5.07 -0.98
N LEU A 76 1.76 5.44 -0.42
CA LEU A 76 1.86 5.84 0.98
C LEU A 76 2.28 7.29 1.11
N GLU A 77 1.92 7.89 2.23
CA GLU A 77 2.45 9.19 2.59
C GLU A 77 2.72 9.22 4.09
N SER A 78 3.53 10.18 4.51
CA SER A 78 3.92 10.34 5.91
C SER A 78 3.27 11.62 6.45
N PRO A 79 2.18 11.49 7.21
CA PRO A 79 1.54 12.69 7.77
C PRO A 79 2.37 13.32 8.88
N SER A 80 3.22 12.54 9.53
CA SER A 80 4.15 13.07 10.52
C SER A 80 5.37 12.17 10.55
N TYR A 81 6.44 12.65 11.17
CA TYR A 81 7.72 11.93 11.18
C TYR A 81 7.55 10.55 11.80
N GLY A 82 7.98 9.54 11.05
CA GLY A 82 7.98 8.17 11.51
C GLY A 82 6.67 7.42 11.37
N THR A 83 5.61 8.07 10.91
CA THR A 83 4.34 7.41 10.67
C THR A 83 3.96 7.48 9.20
N TYR A 84 3.16 6.51 8.76
CA TYR A 84 2.77 6.37 7.37
C TYR A 84 1.33 5.91 7.28
N HIS A 85 0.67 6.25 6.19
CA HIS A 85 -0.66 5.70 5.92
C HIS A 85 -0.87 5.61 4.41
N PHE A 86 -1.80 4.78 4.01
CA PHE A 86 -2.16 4.64 2.61
C PHE A 86 -2.92 5.87 2.16
N ILE A 87 -2.63 6.33 0.95
CA ILE A 87 -3.28 7.50 0.39
C ILE A 87 -4.64 7.11 -0.16
N ALA A 88 -5.69 7.75 0.36
CA ALA A 88 -7.05 7.51 -0.09
C ALA A 88 -7.33 8.40 -1.29
N LYS A 89 -7.06 7.88 -2.48
CA LYS A 89 -7.30 8.62 -3.72
C LYS A 89 -8.59 8.18 -4.36
N ASN A 90 -9.23 9.12 -4.97
CA ASN A 90 -10.41 8.85 -5.78
C ASN A 90 -10.04 8.56 -7.22
#